data_b8385f8b0b41b76fc4759f2219e66eb6
#
_entry.id   b8385f8b0b41b76fc4759f2219e66eb6
#
_cell.length_a   1.000
_cell.length_b   1.000
_cell.length_c   1.000
_cell.angle_alpha   90.00
_cell.angle_beta   90.00
_cell.angle_gamma   90.00
#
_symmetry.space_group_name_H-M   'P 1'
#
loop_
_entity.id
_entity.type
_entity.pdbx_description
1 polymer ?
#
loop_
_entity_poly.entity_id
_entity_poly.type
_entity_poly.pdbx_seq_one_letter_code
_entity_poly.pdbx_strand_id
1 'polypeptide(L)'
;MSFYLPIREPRLWSPDDPFLYGLKLQLKDRKGEIIDEVSSYFGMRSVSMGKVDGVLRPLLNGEFVFHIGLLDQGYWPDGAFTAPTDKALLYDIELAKRAGFNVIRKHIKVEPQRWYYHCDRLGLMVWQDMPNLWEPDDADSVSVRKQFRDELKVMIDQHVSSPSIVMWVPFNENWGAFEATDITAWVKKYDPNRWVNGMSGYNYAPGYRKAYGDPGNGDFVDMHHYGKIEPKAIPRPDDKRAASLGEFGGKGLFVRGHMWPVRNDAYEMMLNREVLTDTYVLMLTELEQMINYFGLSTAIYTQTTDVEHEINGLVTYDRKVEKMDLEKVKYINQEVIKCTRKK
;
A
#
# COMPACT_ATOMS: atom_id res chain seq x y z
N MET A 1 -4.45 8.32 30.50
CA MET A 1 -5.85 8.00 30.86
C MET A 1 -6.42 7.22 29.69
N SER A 2 -7.04 6.06 29.90
CA SER A 2 -7.67 5.26 28.85
C SER A 2 -9.17 5.16 29.13
N PHE A 3 -9.96 5.19 28.06
CA PHE A 3 -11.43 5.05 28.13
C PHE A 3 -11.83 3.81 27.33
N TYR A 4 -12.84 3.10 27.83
CA TYR A 4 -13.48 2.02 27.10
C TYR A 4 -14.85 2.50 26.61
N LEU A 5 -15.05 2.46 25.28
CA LEU A 5 -16.31 2.84 24.64
C LEU A 5 -16.94 1.58 24.00
N PRO A 6 -17.90 0.94 24.66
CA PRO A 6 -18.56 -0.24 24.10
C PRO A 6 -19.50 0.18 22.97
N ILE A 7 -19.33 -0.43 21.79
CA ILE A 7 -20.25 -0.27 20.66
C ILE A 7 -20.98 -1.61 20.47
N ARG A 8 -22.29 -1.57 20.60
CA ARG A 8 -23.14 -2.73 20.32
C ARG A 8 -23.40 -2.80 18.83
N GLU A 9 -23.24 -4.01 18.23
CA GLU A 9 -23.45 -4.26 16.81
C GLU A 9 -22.71 -3.26 15.91
N PRO A 10 -21.35 -3.27 15.93
CA PRO A 10 -20.57 -2.29 15.23
C PRO A 10 -20.75 -2.42 13.70
N ARG A 11 -20.98 -1.29 13.01
CA ARG A 11 -20.86 -1.21 11.57
C ARG A 11 -19.37 -1.17 11.22
N LEU A 12 -18.92 -2.17 10.47
CA LEU A 12 -17.50 -2.35 10.20
C LEU A 12 -17.08 -1.51 8.98
N TRP A 13 -15.92 -0.90 9.10
CA TRP A 13 -15.26 -0.20 7.99
C TRP A 13 -14.72 -1.22 6.98
N SER A 14 -14.98 -0.99 5.69
CA SER A 14 -14.39 -1.73 4.57
C SER A 14 -14.26 -0.83 3.35
N PRO A 15 -13.55 -1.27 2.27
CA PRO A 15 -13.50 -0.52 1.00
C PRO A 15 -14.87 -0.27 0.36
N ASP A 16 -15.83 -1.17 0.58
CA ASP A 16 -17.19 -1.07 0.03
C ASP A 16 -18.15 -0.31 0.97
N ASP A 17 -17.86 -0.27 2.27
CA ASP A 17 -18.61 0.47 3.28
C ASP A 17 -17.65 1.18 4.26
N PRO A 18 -17.07 2.34 3.87
CA PRO A 18 -16.09 3.05 4.67
C PRO A 18 -16.72 3.86 5.81
N PHE A 19 -17.47 3.18 6.67
CA PHE A 19 -18.19 3.83 7.75
C PHE A 19 -17.27 4.30 8.86
N LEU A 20 -17.38 5.59 9.22
CA LEU A 20 -16.63 6.21 10.30
C LEU A 20 -17.58 6.69 11.39
N TYR A 21 -17.28 6.35 12.63
CA TYR A 21 -17.95 6.87 13.81
C TYR A 21 -17.42 8.25 14.17
N GLY A 22 -18.29 9.22 14.41
CA GLY A 22 -17.88 10.50 15.02
C GLY A 22 -17.51 10.30 16.49
N LEU A 23 -16.42 10.92 16.90
CA LEU A 23 -15.96 10.96 18.29
C LEU A 23 -15.87 12.40 18.76
N LYS A 24 -16.51 12.69 19.89
CA LYS A 24 -16.45 14.00 20.54
C LYS A 24 -15.83 13.83 21.92
N LEU A 25 -14.77 14.56 22.20
CA LEU A 25 -14.09 14.60 23.49
C LEU A 25 -14.31 15.96 24.11
N GLN A 26 -14.79 15.98 25.37
CA GLN A 26 -15.04 17.21 26.12
C GLN A 26 -14.24 17.19 27.41
N LEU A 27 -13.48 18.24 27.64
CA LEU A 27 -12.89 18.53 28.95
C LEU A 27 -13.85 19.39 29.72
N LYS A 28 -14.27 18.96 30.92
CA LYS A 28 -15.19 19.70 31.81
C LYS A 28 -14.52 20.05 33.09
N ASP A 29 -14.89 21.20 33.63
CA ASP A 29 -14.51 21.63 34.99
C ASP A 29 -15.28 20.84 36.06
N ARG A 30 -15.01 21.17 37.36
CA ARG A 30 -15.68 20.55 38.50
C ARG A 30 -17.18 20.86 38.59
N LYS A 31 -17.66 21.90 37.88
CA LYS A 31 -19.06 22.30 37.82
C LYS A 31 -19.79 21.66 36.63
N GLY A 32 -19.08 20.97 35.76
CA GLY A 32 -19.63 20.35 34.57
C GLY A 32 -19.62 21.24 33.31
N GLU A 33 -19.07 22.46 33.41
CA GLU A 33 -18.94 23.39 32.29
C GLU A 33 -17.83 22.90 31.32
N ILE A 34 -18.09 23.02 30.03
CA ILE A 34 -17.13 22.61 28.98
C ILE A 34 -15.99 23.66 28.95
N ILE A 35 -14.76 23.20 29.20
CA ILE A 35 -13.54 24.00 29.10
C ILE A 35 -12.97 23.91 27.68
N ASP A 36 -13.00 22.70 27.09
CA ASP A 36 -12.48 22.43 25.77
C ASP A 36 -13.23 21.26 25.09
N GLU A 37 -13.30 21.28 23.78
CA GLU A 37 -13.97 20.23 22.97
C GLU A 37 -13.17 19.93 21.71
N VAL A 38 -12.93 18.63 21.45
CA VAL A 38 -12.29 18.15 20.24
C VAL A 38 -13.19 17.15 19.55
N SER A 39 -13.39 17.34 18.24
CA SER A 39 -14.05 16.38 17.38
C SER A 39 -13.02 15.52 16.64
N SER A 40 -13.27 14.23 16.58
CA SER A 40 -12.44 13.22 15.90
C SER A 40 -13.33 12.14 15.30
N TYR A 41 -12.73 11.07 14.84
CA TYR A 41 -13.44 9.91 14.30
C TYR A 41 -12.67 8.62 14.54
N PHE A 42 -13.32 7.49 14.32
CA PHE A 42 -12.68 6.17 14.24
C PHE A 42 -13.48 5.23 13.35
N GLY A 43 -12.83 4.20 12.82
CA GLY A 43 -13.47 3.11 12.09
C GLY A 43 -13.27 1.79 12.83
N MET A 44 -14.32 0.95 12.85
CA MET A 44 -14.26 -0.39 13.45
C MET A 44 -13.94 -1.40 12.34
N ARG A 45 -12.86 -2.13 12.48
CA ARG A 45 -12.52 -3.23 11.57
C ARG A 45 -11.59 -4.24 12.26
N SER A 46 -11.47 -5.43 11.69
CA SER A 46 -10.47 -6.41 12.10
C SER A 46 -9.63 -6.88 10.91
N VAL A 47 -8.39 -7.24 11.18
CA VAL A 47 -7.53 -7.98 10.25
C VAL A 47 -7.08 -9.28 10.89
N SER A 48 -7.00 -10.33 10.09
CA SER A 48 -6.53 -11.63 10.53
C SER A 48 -5.94 -12.42 9.36
N MET A 49 -5.30 -13.54 9.67
CA MET A 49 -4.91 -14.54 8.67
C MET A 49 -5.82 -15.75 8.84
N GLY A 50 -6.30 -16.32 7.74
CA GLY A 50 -7.16 -17.50 7.76
C GLY A 50 -7.08 -18.31 6.48
N LYS A 51 -7.42 -19.62 6.57
CA LYS A 51 -7.45 -20.48 5.38
C LYS A 51 -8.79 -20.33 4.65
N VAL A 52 -8.69 -19.99 3.36
CA VAL A 52 -9.81 -19.95 2.42
C VAL A 52 -9.47 -20.93 1.30
N ASP A 53 -10.31 -21.92 1.06
CA ASP A 53 -10.08 -23.03 0.13
C ASP A 53 -8.70 -23.72 0.32
N GLY A 54 -8.29 -23.88 1.60
CA GLY A 54 -7.01 -24.50 1.97
C GLY A 54 -5.77 -23.59 1.85
N VAL A 55 -5.90 -22.40 1.32
CA VAL A 55 -4.82 -21.41 1.14
C VAL A 55 -4.89 -20.36 2.23
N LEU A 56 -3.73 -20.03 2.84
CA LEU A 56 -3.66 -18.95 3.82
C LEU A 56 -3.84 -17.59 3.14
N ARG A 57 -4.80 -16.81 3.63
CA ARG A 57 -5.22 -15.52 3.06
C ARG A 57 -5.31 -14.43 4.12
N PRO A 58 -5.07 -13.14 3.77
CA PRO A 58 -5.41 -12.03 4.64
C PRO A 58 -6.93 -11.82 4.66
N LEU A 59 -7.50 -11.71 5.86
CA LEU A 59 -8.94 -11.51 6.05
C LEU A 59 -9.22 -10.14 6.66
N LEU A 60 -10.00 -9.33 5.96
CA LEU A 60 -10.58 -8.10 6.48
C LEU A 60 -11.99 -8.39 6.98
N ASN A 61 -12.26 -8.12 8.27
CA ASN A 61 -13.55 -8.42 8.89
C ASN A 61 -13.99 -9.89 8.76
N GLY A 62 -13.01 -10.81 8.71
CA GLY A 62 -13.25 -12.25 8.56
C GLY A 62 -13.41 -12.73 7.11
N GLU A 63 -13.38 -11.83 6.11
CA GLU A 63 -13.53 -12.16 4.70
C GLU A 63 -12.26 -11.89 3.90
N PHE A 64 -11.96 -12.77 2.94
CA PHE A 64 -10.87 -12.56 2.00
C PHE A 64 -11.29 -11.57 0.92
N VAL A 65 -10.51 -10.51 0.78
CA VAL A 65 -10.60 -9.56 -0.32
C VAL A 65 -9.23 -9.49 -0.98
N PHE A 66 -9.17 -9.80 -2.28
CA PHE A 66 -7.92 -9.65 -3.01
C PHE A 66 -7.48 -8.18 -3.03
N HIS A 67 -6.25 -7.92 -2.65
CA HIS A 67 -5.68 -6.58 -2.71
C HIS A 67 -5.14 -6.33 -4.12
N ILE A 68 -5.85 -5.55 -4.91
CA ILE A 68 -5.30 -4.96 -6.14
C ILE A 68 -5.04 -3.49 -5.90
N GLY A 69 -3.77 -3.09 -5.95
CA GLY A 69 -3.34 -1.77 -5.52
C GLY A 69 -2.44 -1.03 -6.49
N LEU A 70 -2.21 0.23 -6.17
CA LEU A 70 -1.25 1.10 -6.81
C LEU A 70 -0.10 1.43 -5.87
N LEU A 71 1.13 1.39 -6.39
CA LEU A 71 2.29 2.00 -5.75
C LEU A 71 2.17 3.52 -5.86
N ASP A 72 2.36 4.24 -4.79
CA ASP A 72 2.28 5.70 -4.77
C ASP A 72 3.48 6.31 -4.02
N GLN A 73 4.35 6.96 -4.76
CA GLN A 73 5.52 7.65 -4.21
C GLN A 73 5.18 9.06 -3.69
N GLY A 74 4.06 9.65 -4.11
CA GLY A 74 3.58 10.94 -3.63
C GLY A 74 4.46 12.13 -4.01
N TYR A 75 5.05 12.12 -5.22
CA TYR A 75 5.81 13.24 -5.77
C TYR A 75 4.92 14.23 -6.52
N TRP A 76 5.32 15.50 -6.48
CA TRP A 76 4.60 16.62 -7.10
C TRP A 76 5.55 17.47 -7.95
N PRO A 77 5.10 18.02 -9.11
CA PRO A 77 5.96 18.75 -10.03
C PRO A 77 6.65 19.97 -9.43
N ASP A 78 5.96 20.65 -8.52
CA ASP A 78 6.36 21.95 -7.94
C ASP A 78 6.69 21.88 -6.44
N GLY A 79 6.33 20.80 -5.78
CA GLY A 79 6.50 20.62 -4.34
C GLY A 79 7.33 19.41 -3.92
N ALA A 80 7.89 18.65 -4.87
CA ALA A 80 8.57 17.37 -4.61
C ALA A 80 7.74 16.46 -3.70
N PHE A 81 8.09 16.33 -2.42
CA PHE A 81 7.34 15.55 -1.43
C PHE A 81 6.08 16.23 -0.88
N THR A 82 5.83 17.51 -1.22
CA THR A 82 4.72 18.27 -0.65
C THR A 82 3.63 18.49 -1.68
N ALA A 83 2.44 17.96 -1.45
CA ALA A 83 1.29 18.26 -2.29
C ALA A 83 0.91 19.74 -2.18
N PRO A 84 0.60 20.42 -3.32
CA PRO A 84 0.33 21.85 -3.32
C PRO A 84 -0.95 22.25 -2.58
N THR A 85 -1.91 21.35 -2.48
CA THR A 85 -3.22 21.60 -1.85
C THR A 85 -3.81 20.31 -1.28
N ASP A 86 -4.82 20.42 -0.42
CA ASP A 86 -5.61 19.29 0.06
C ASP A 86 -6.34 18.56 -1.09
N LYS A 87 -6.82 19.31 -2.09
CA LYS A 87 -7.42 18.74 -3.30
C LYS A 87 -6.40 17.92 -4.10
N ALA A 88 -5.15 18.32 -4.11
CA ALA A 88 -4.08 17.54 -4.74
C ALA A 88 -3.86 16.22 -3.99
N LEU A 89 -3.77 16.23 -2.65
CA LEU A 89 -3.71 15.00 -1.85
C LEU A 89 -4.86 14.03 -2.14
N LEU A 90 -6.05 14.57 -2.32
CA LEU A 90 -7.26 13.79 -2.61
C LEU A 90 -7.25 13.18 -4.02
N TYR A 91 -6.63 13.85 -4.99
CA TYR A 91 -6.67 13.48 -6.41
C TYR A 91 -6.15 12.05 -6.67
N ASP A 92 -4.97 11.69 -6.13
CA ASP A 92 -4.38 10.37 -6.37
C ASP A 92 -5.23 9.25 -5.70
N ILE A 93 -5.87 9.54 -4.58
CA ILE A 93 -6.81 8.63 -3.90
C ILE A 93 -8.08 8.42 -4.76
N GLU A 94 -8.66 9.51 -5.27
CA GLU A 94 -9.83 9.45 -6.16
C GLU A 94 -9.49 8.76 -7.48
N LEU A 95 -8.29 8.97 -8.03
CA LEU A 95 -7.79 8.27 -9.21
C LEU A 95 -7.76 6.76 -8.98
N ALA A 96 -7.18 6.31 -7.88
CA ALA A 96 -7.14 4.89 -7.53
C ALA A 96 -8.54 4.29 -7.42
N LYS A 97 -9.46 4.97 -6.75
CA LYS A 97 -10.87 4.52 -6.63
C LYS A 97 -11.59 4.50 -7.98
N ARG A 98 -11.42 5.53 -8.83
CA ARG A 98 -12.00 5.59 -10.19
C ARG A 98 -11.49 4.46 -11.07
N ALA A 99 -10.21 4.13 -10.96
CA ALA A 99 -9.59 3.02 -11.68
C ALA A 99 -9.89 1.64 -11.08
N GLY A 100 -10.73 1.55 -10.02
CA GLY A 100 -11.19 0.29 -9.43
C GLY A 100 -10.20 -0.41 -8.51
N PHE A 101 -9.15 0.27 -8.06
CA PHE A 101 -8.24 -0.25 -7.04
C PHE A 101 -8.87 -0.17 -5.66
N ASN A 102 -8.55 -1.13 -4.80
CA ASN A 102 -9.00 -1.16 -3.41
C ASN A 102 -7.87 -0.93 -2.41
N VAL A 103 -6.62 -0.82 -2.88
CA VAL A 103 -5.42 -0.55 -2.06
C VAL A 103 -4.57 0.54 -2.72
N ILE A 104 -3.89 1.31 -1.89
CA ILE A 104 -2.73 2.11 -2.28
C ILE A 104 -1.56 1.76 -1.36
N ARG A 105 -0.40 1.45 -1.93
CA ARG A 105 0.84 1.29 -1.18
C ARG A 105 1.57 2.62 -1.18
N LYS A 106 1.59 3.30 -0.03
CA LYS A 106 2.37 4.52 0.14
C LYS A 106 3.84 4.14 0.29
N HIS A 107 4.57 4.34 -0.81
CA HIS A 107 5.92 3.84 -0.98
C HIS A 107 6.96 4.76 -0.35
N ILE A 108 7.63 4.26 0.69
CA ILE A 108 8.78 4.87 1.39
C ILE A 108 8.53 6.33 1.81
N LYS A 109 7.28 6.69 2.06
CA LYS A 109 6.87 8.04 2.42
C LYS A 109 5.76 8.02 3.46
N VAL A 110 5.79 8.97 4.41
CA VAL A 110 4.69 9.25 5.33
C VAL A 110 4.01 10.54 4.89
N GLU A 111 2.69 10.50 4.75
CA GLU A 111 1.87 11.64 4.35
C GLU A 111 1.31 12.40 5.57
N PRO A 112 0.82 13.65 5.39
CA PRO A 112 0.04 14.33 6.42
C PRO A 112 -1.21 13.53 6.80
N GLN A 113 -1.64 13.60 8.06
CA GLN A 113 -2.80 12.86 8.57
C GLN A 113 -4.08 13.03 7.74
N ARG A 114 -4.27 14.20 7.08
CA ARG A 114 -5.42 14.44 6.20
C ARG A 114 -5.46 13.52 4.97
N TRP A 115 -4.32 13.05 4.47
CA TRP A 115 -4.26 12.08 3.38
C TRP A 115 -4.86 10.74 3.83
N TYR A 116 -4.49 10.27 5.03
CA TYR A 116 -5.07 9.03 5.59
C TYR A 116 -6.56 9.20 5.91
N TYR A 117 -6.98 10.38 6.38
CA TYR A 117 -8.40 10.70 6.54
C TYR A 117 -9.18 10.57 5.22
N HIS A 118 -8.62 11.02 4.10
CA HIS A 118 -9.24 10.82 2.80
C HIS A 118 -9.32 9.34 2.42
N CYS A 119 -8.29 8.53 2.69
CA CYS A 119 -8.35 7.09 2.50
C CYS A 119 -9.41 6.43 3.41
N ASP A 120 -9.46 6.82 4.68
CA ASP A 120 -10.43 6.33 5.65
C ASP A 120 -11.87 6.59 5.18
N ARG A 121 -12.15 7.81 4.71
CA ARG A 121 -13.47 8.26 4.27
C ARG A 121 -13.90 7.64 2.93
N LEU A 122 -12.98 7.42 2.02
CA LEU A 122 -13.25 6.89 0.68
C LEU A 122 -13.15 5.38 0.58
N GLY A 123 -12.72 4.70 1.63
CA GLY A 123 -12.59 3.25 1.62
C GLY A 123 -11.45 2.76 0.72
N LEU A 124 -10.28 3.37 0.83
CA LEU A 124 -9.08 2.91 0.16
C LEU A 124 -8.12 2.34 1.20
N MET A 125 -7.87 1.03 1.17
CA MET A 125 -6.90 0.40 2.06
C MET A 125 -5.50 0.95 1.80
N VAL A 126 -4.69 1.05 2.85
CA VAL A 126 -3.33 1.57 2.76
C VAL A 126 -2.34 0.52 3.25
N TRP A 127 -1.31 0.26 2.45
CA TRP A 127 -0.07 -0.32 2.90
C TRP A 127 0.89 0.83 3.15
N GLN A 128 1.40 0.94 4.36
CA GLN A 128 2.28 2.03 4.76
C GLN A 128 3.70 1.54 4.88
N ASP A 129 4.56 2.00 3.98
CA ASP A 129 5.99 1.76 4.06
C ASP A 129 6.64 2.68 5.08
N MET A 130 7.64 2.18 5.79
CA MET A 130 8.61 3.01 6.50
C MET A 130 9.57 3.64 5.48
N PRO A 131 9.87 4.94 5.55
CA PRO A 131 10.97 5.53 4.79
C PRO A 131 12.27 4.78 5.04
N ASN A 132 12.83 4.18 3.99
CA ASN A 132 14.02 3.35 4.08
C ASN A 132 15.30 4.15 3.89
N LEU A 133 16.38 3.64 4.46
CA LEU A 133 17.71 4.13 4.20
C LEU A 133 18.12 3.74 2.78
N TRP A 134 18.65 4.71 2.03
CA TRP A 134 19.04 4.43 0.65
C TRP A 134 20.44 3.79 0.56
N GLU A 135 21.40 4.35 1.30
CA GLU A 135 22.78 3.88 1.25
C GLU A 135 23.00 2.69 2.20
N PRO A 136 23.69 1.63 1.74
CA PRO A 136 23.94 0.45 2.56
C PRO A 136 24.76 0.77 3.82
N ASP A 137 25.75 1.66 3.70
CA ASP A 137 26.67 2.00 4.79
C ASP A 137 25.96 2.73 5.94
N ASP A 138 24.86 3.44 5.66
CA ASP A 138 24.05 4.09 6.69
C ASP A 138 23.46 3.07 7.66
N ALA A 139 23.07 1.89 7.16
CA ALA A 139 22.51 0.82 7.98
C ALA A 139 23.54 0.19 8.97
N ASP A 140 24.83 0.44 8.80
CA ASP A 140 25.87 -0.07 9.72
C ASP A 140 26.07 0.85 10.93
N SER A 141 25.59 2.08 10.89
CA SER A 141 25.64 3.03 12.00
C SER A 141 24.64 2.69 13.10
N VAL A 142 25.12 2.52 14.33
CA VAL A 142 24.27 2.27 15.52
C VAL A 142 23.26 3.40 15.75
N SER A 143 23.68 4.66 15.52
CA SER A 143 22.80 5.83 15.70
C SER A 143 21.69 5.86 14.65
N VAL A 144 22.00 5.53 13.41
CA VAL A 144 21.02 5.47 12.30
C VAL A 144 20.01 4.35 12.52
N ARG A 145 20.46 3.16 12.94
CA ARG A 145 19.55 2.05 13.30
C ARG A 145 18.62 2.42 14.46
N LYS A 146 19.15 3.12 15.47
CA LYS A 146 18.31 3.62 16.57
C LYS A 146 17.28 4.62 16.09
N GLN A 147 17.69 5.59 15.28
CA GLN A 147 16.79 6.58 14.70
C GLN A 147 15.67 5.92 13.87
N PHE A 148 16.02 4.98 12.99
CA PHE A 148 15.03 4.22 12.21
C PHE A 148 13.96 3.56 13.10
N ARG A 149 14.37 2.90 14.21
CA ARG A 149 13.45 2.27 15.15
C ARG A 149 12.55 3.29 15.86
N ASP A 150 13.13 4.41 16.28
CA ASP A 150 12.40 5.48 16.96
C ASP A 150 11.37 6.10 16.00
N GLU A 151 11.73 6.37 14.75
CA GLU A 151 10.84 6.93 13.72
C GLU A 151 9.77 5.93 13.28
N LEU A 152 10.10 4.64 13.13
CA LEU A 152 9.11 3.59 12.86
C LEU A 152 8.05 3.52 13.96
N LYS A 153 8.47 3.63 15.23
CA LYS A 153 7.55 3.69 16.36
C LYS A 153 6.66 4.92 16.28
N VAL A 154 7.23 6.10 16.00
CA VAL A 154 6.49 7.36 15.88
C VAL A 154 5.47 7.29 14.72
N MET A 155 5.88 6.73 13.57
CA MET A 155 4.98 6.53 12.43
C MET A 155 3.77 5.68 12.83
N ILE A 156 3.98 4.55 13.51
CA ILE A 156 2.88 3.69 13.96
C ILE A 156 2.00 4.43 14.96
N ASP A 157 2.57 5.09 15.98
CA ASP A 157 1.81 5.80 17.01
C ASP A 157 0.92 6.92 16.43
N GLN A 158 1.43 7.66 15.46
CA GLN A 158 0.70 8.77 14.84
C GLN A 158 -0.46 8.31 13.96
N HIS A 159 -0.40 7.09 13.42
CA HIS A 159 -1.35 6.60 12.43
C HIS A 159 -2.18 5.40 12.90
N VAL A 160 -2.02 4.98 14.15
CA VAL A 160 -2.75 3.83 14.72
C VAL A 160 -4.27 3.99 14.68
N SER A 161 -4.79 5.21 14.64
CA SER A 161 -6.24 5.50 14.58
C SER A 161 -6.84 5.44 13.18
N SER A 162 -6.02 5.39 12.10
CA SER A 162 -6.51 5.34 10.73
C SER A 162 -6.94 3.92 10.36
N PRO A 163 -8.24 3.65 10.15
CA PRO A 163 -8.74 2.32 9.81
C PRO A 163 -8.29 1.85 8.43
N SER A 164 -8.04 2.76 7.48
CA SER A 164 -7.56 2.43 6.14
C SER A 164 -6.18 1.79 6.14
N ILE A 165 -5.29 2.13 7.08
CA ILE A 165 -3.99 1.47 7.17
C ILE A 165 -4.20 0.05 7.67
N VAL A 166 -4.00 -0.92 6.78
CA VAL A 166 -4.19 -2.34 7.07
C VAL A 166 -2.88 -3.10 7.19
N MET A 167 -1.78 -2.53 6.69
CA MET A 167 -0.47 -3.18 6.66
C MET A 167 0.68 -2.20 6.90
N TRP A 168 1.66 -2.64 7.68
CA TRP A 168 2.97 -1.99 7.83
C TRP A 168 4.02 -2.71 6.99
N VAL A 169 4.86 -1.94 6.29
CA VAL A 169 5.97 -2.45 5.47
C VAL A 169 7.28 -1.82 5.93
N PRO A 170 8.04 -2.45 6.84
CA PRO A 170 9.27 -1.90 7.38
C PRO A 170 10.38 -1.72 6.36
N PHE A 171 10.52 -2.66 5.40
CA PHE A 171 11.60 -2.63 4.42
C PHE A 171 11.11 -2.88 3.00
N ASN A 172 11.77 -2.23 2.03
CA ASN A 172 11.62 -2.42 0.60
C ASN A 172 12.94 -2.87 -0.03
N GLU A 173 12.91 -3.93 -0.83
CA GLU A 173 14.00 -4.36 -1.73
C GLU A 173 15.40 -4.39 -1.09
N ASN A 174 15.48 -4.77 0.17
CA ASN A 174 16.70 -4.78 0.98
C ASN A 174 17.34 -3.39 1.20
N TRP A 175 16.66 -2.29 0.86
CA TRP A 175 17.19 -0.93 1.00
C TRP A 175 17.47 -0.58 2.46
N GLY A 176 18.77 -0.47 2.81
CA GLY A 176 19.22 -0.17 4.15
C GLY A 176 18.70 -1.12 5.23
N ALA A 177 18.29 -2.33 4.84
CA ALA A 177 17.74 -3.31 5.77
C ALA A 177 18.78 -3.77 6.80
N PHE A 178 18.34 -3.92 8.02
CA PHE A 178 19.12 -4.48 9.13
C PHE A 178 18.18 -5.18 10.11
N GLU A 179 18.63 -6.27 10.71
CA GLU A 179 17.85 -7.02 11.72
C GLU A 179 16.38 -7.20 11.34
N ALA A 180 16.12 -7.49 10.04
CA ALA A 180 14.77 -7.44 9.44
C ALA A 180 13.79 -8.41 10.14
N THR A 181 14.24 -9.58 10.57
CA THR A 181 13.43 -10.55 11.33
C THR A 181 12.99 -9.98 12.67
N ASP A 182 13.89 -9.32 13.42
CA ASP A 182 13.60 -8.78 14.74
C ASP A 182 12.68 -7.55 14.63
N ILE A 183 12.91 -6.67 13.66
CA ILE A 183 12.06 -5.50 13.40
C ILE A 183 10.66 -5.95 13.00
N THR A 184 10.53 -6.91 12.10
CA THR A 184 9.23 -7.47 11.70
C THR A 184 8.46 -8.05 12.88
N ALA A 185 9.15 -8.84 13.73
CA ALA A 185 8.54 -9.41 14.94
C ALA A 185 8.13 -8.32 15.92
N TRP A 186 8.93 -7.28 16.07
CA TRP A 186 8.62 -6.14 16.93
C TRP A 186 7.38 -5.38 16.42
N VAL A 187 7.30 -5.04 15.13
CA VAL A 187 6.12 -4.36 14.55
C VAL A 187 4.86 -5.18 14.78
N LYS A 188 4.91 -6.49 14.51
CA LYS A 188 3.76 -7.39 14.70
C LYS A 188 3.26 -7.44 16.15
N LYS A 189 4.20 -7.39 17.10
CA LYS A 189 3.88 -7.35 18.54
C LYS A 189 3.37 -5.97 18.97
N TYR A 190 3.93 -4.90 18.40
CA TYR A 190 3.62 -3.52 18.76
C TYR A 190 2.24 -3.09 18.28
N ASP A 191 1.88 -3.43 17.03
CA ASP A 191 0.54 -3.23 16.49
C ASP A 191 -0.04 -4.55 15.93
N PRO A 192 -0.67 -5.37 16.78
CA PRO A 192 -1.26 -6.64 16.36
C PRO A 192 -2.52 -6.49 15.51
N ASN A 193 -3.05 -5.26 15.37
CA ASN A 193 -4.28 -4.96 14.63
C ASN A 193 -4.04 -4.64 13.16
N ARG A 194 -2.83 -4.87 12.67
CA ARG A 194 -2.45 -4.73 11.26
C ARG A 194 -1.60 -5.90 10.80
N TRP A 195 -1.64 -6.16 9.51
CA TRP A 195 -0.69 -7.08 8.90
C TRP A 195 0.70 -6.45 8.85
N VAL A 196 1.72 -7.30 8.74
CA VAL A 196 3.11 -6.91 8.55
C VAL A 196 3.70 -7.65 7.37
N ASN A 197 4.16 -6.90 6.38
CA ASN A 197 4.99 -7.36 5.28
C ASN A 197 6.44 -6.94 5.59
N GLY A 198 7.22 -7.84 6.16
CA GLY A 198 8.53 -7.50 6.76
C GLY A 198 9.57 -7.02 5.75
N MET A 199 9.51 -7.51 4.51
CA MET A 199 10.38 -7.14 3.40
C MET A 199 9.61 -7.26 2.10
N SER A 200 9.13 -6.13 1.57
CA SER A 200 8.52 -6.14 0.24
C SER A 200 9.60 -6.29 -0.82
N GLY A 201 9.41 -7.25 -1.74
CA GLY A 201 10.39 -7.52 -2.77
C GLY A 201 11.72 -8.09 -2.25
N TYR A 202 11.69 -9.05 -1.32
CA TYR A 202 12.90 -9.65 -0.78
C TYR A 202 13.84 -10.23 -1.85
N ASN A 203 13.30 -10.60 -3.00
CA ASN A 203 14.02 -11.14 -4.16
C ASN A 203 14.74 -10.06 -4.98
N TYR A 204 14.47 -8.78 -4.71
CA TYR A 204 15.07 -7.66 -5.44
C TYR A 204 16.14 -7.02 -4.57
N ALA A 205 17.38 -7.07 -5.03
CA ALA A 205 18.50 -6.39 -4.39
C ALA A 205 19.37 -5.81 -5.51
N PRO A 206 19.47 -4.49 -5.65
CA PRO A 206 20.43 -3.88 -6.57
C PRO A 206 21.83 -4.40 -6.28
N GLY A 207 22.62 -4.66 -7.33
CA GLY A 207 23.90 -5.40 -7.24
C GLY A 207 24.98 -4.83 -6.30
N TYR A 208 24.77 -3.60 -5.80
CA TYR A 208 25.66 -2.94 -4.82
C TYR A 208 25.11 -3.04 -3.37
N ARG A 209 23.96 -3.70 -3.15
CA ARG A 209 23.37 -3.83 -1.83
C ARG A 209 23.50 -5.24 -1.27
N LYS A 210 23.67 -5.30 0.04
CA LYS A 210 23.62 -6.57 0.76
C LYS A 210 22.20 -7.10 0.72
N ALA A 211 22.01 -8.27 0.13
CA ALA A 211 20.75 -8.97 0.18
C ALA A 211 20.56 -9.60 1.56
N TYR A 212 19.54 -9.15 2.30
CA TYR A 212 19.09 -9.81 3.52
C TYR A 212 18.16 -10.99 3.22
N GLY A 213 17.50 -10.93 2.05
CA GLY A 213 16.54 -11.93 1.65
C GLY A 213 15.22 -11.87 2.44
N ASP A 214 14.49 -12.96 2.41
CA ASP A 214 13.25 -13.10 3.14
C ASP A 214 13.51 -13.15 4.66
N PRO A 215 12.90 -12.27 5.49
CA PRO A 215 13.05 -12.33 6.95
C PRO A 215 12.44 -13.58 7.59
N GLY A 216 11.64 -14.37 6.86
CA GLY A 216 11.06 -15.62 7.29
C GLY A 216 9.89 -15.50 8.28
N ASN A 217 9.41 -14.28 8.53
CA ASN A 217 8.31 -13.98 9.44
C ASN A 217 7.42 -12.84 8.90
N GLY A 218 6.51 -12.32 9.73
CA GLY A 218 5.44 -11.43 9.28
C GLY A 218 4.23 -12.22 8.78
N ASP A 219 3.35 -11.56 8.02
CA ASP A 219 2.11 -12.16 7.50
C ASP A 219 2.20 -12.48 5.99
N PHE A 220 3.24 -11.98 5.31
CA PHE A 220 3.40 -12.14 3.87
C PHE A 220 4.81 -12.64 3.50
N VAL A 221 4.86 -13.39 2.41
CA VAL A 221 6.05 -13.58 1.61
C VAL A 221 5.84 -12.80 0.32
N ASP A 222 6.72 -11.85 0.03
CA ASP A 222 6.48 -10.83 -0.99
C ASP A 222 7.64 -10.75 -2.00
N MET A 223 7.28 -10.85 -3.27
CA MET A 223 8.22 -10.69 -4.39
C MET A 223 7.86 -9.47 -5.24
N HIS A 224 8.87 -8.90 -5.91
CA HIS A 224 8.69 -7.93 -6.99
C HIS A 224 9.00 -8.59 -8.32
N HIS A 225 8.17 -8.31 -9.35
CA HIS A 225 8.36 -8.87 -10.68
C HIS A 225 7.77 -7.98 -11.77
N TYR A 226 8.60 -7.52 -12.70
CA TYR A 226 8.20 -6.59 -13.76
C TYR A 226 8.07 -7.25 -15.15
N GLY A 227 8.33 -8.56 -15.22
CA GLY A 227 8.17 -9.36 -16.44
C GLY A 227 6.76 -9.93 -16.60
N LYS A 228 6.66 -11.01 -17.35
CA LYS A 228 5.43 -11.77 -17.56
C LYS A 228 4.95 -12.37 -16.24
N ILE A 229 3.64 -12.29 -15.99
CA ILE A 229 3.02 -12.88 -14.80
C ILE A 229 2.84 -14.38 -15.02
N GLU A 230 3.60 -15.18 -14.31
CA GLU A 230 3.61 -16.64 -14.41
C GLU A 230 3.96 -17.27 -13.04
N PRO A 231 3.79 -18.59 -12.85
CA PRO A 231 3.93 -19.22 -11.52
C PRO A 231 5.29 -19.01 -10.83
N LYS A 232 6.36 -18.77 -11.59
CA LYS A 232 7.68 -18.46 -11.03
C LYS A 232 7.87 -17.01 -10.64
N ALA A 233 6.97 -16.13 -11.11
CA ALA A 233 7.00 -14.68 -10.84
C ALA A 233 6.41 -14.30 -9.47
N ILE A 234 5.78 -15.26 -8.80
CA ILE A 234 5.12 -15.05 -7.52
C ILE A 234 5.67 -16.00 -6.46
N PRO A 235 5.69 -15.58 -5.18
CA PRO A 235 6.05 -16.48 -4.09
C PRO A 235 4.95 -17.52 -3.86
N ARG A 236 5.30 -18.59 -3.14
CA ARG A 236 4.30 -19.55 -2.67
C ARG A 236 3.86 -19.20 -1.27
N PRO A 237 2.54 -19.19 -0.99
CA PRO A 237 2.08 -19.08 0.38
C PRO A 237 2.57 -20.29 1.18
N ASP A 238 2.91 -20.07 2.43
CA ASP A 238 3.22 -21.13 3.39
C ASP A 238 2.11 -21.24 4.46
N ASP A 239 2.32 -22.08 5.48
CA ASP A 239 1.31 -22.25 6.55
C ASP A 239 1.20 -21.04 7.49
N LYS A 240 2.09 -20.07 7.38
CA LYS A 240 2.16 -18.87 8.24
C LYS A 240 2.00 -17.57 7.50
N ARG A 241 2.28 -17.54 6.18
CA ARG A 241 2.36 -16.31 5.39
C ARG A 241 1.60 -16.45 4.08
N ALA A 242 0.86 -15.40 3.69
CA ALA A 242 0.21 -15.31 2.40
C ALA A 242 1.19 -14.85 1.30
N ALA A 243 0.91 -15.23 0.06
CA ALA A 243 1.69 -14.80 -1.10
C ALA A 243 1.31 -13.37 -1.53
N SER A 244 2.31 -12.54 -1.75
CA SER A 244 2.20 -11.15 -2.20
C SER A 244 3.08 -10.89 -3.42
N LEU A 245 2.57 -10.13 -4.38
CA LEU A 245 3.31 -9.50 -5.45
C LEU A 245 3.33 -8.00 -5.15
N GLY A 246 4.29 -7.57 -4.32
CA GLY A 246 4.35 -6.21 -3.76
C GLY A 246 4.64 -5.13 -4.77
N GLU A 247 5.20 -5.51 -5.94
CA GLU A 247 5.30 -4.65 -7.11
C GLU A 247 5.27 -5.49 -8.39
N PHE A 248 4.51 -5.00 -9.38
CA PHE A 248 4.48 -5.57 -10.72
C PHE A 248 4.15 -4.51 -11.77
N GLY A 249 4.34 -4.84 -13.05
CA GLY A 249 3.94 -4.00 -14.17
C GLY A 249 5.06 -3.08 -14.64
N GLY A 250 5.09 -1.86 -14.15
CA GLY A 250 6.13 -0.88 -14.53
C GLY A 250 6.14 -0.53 -16.02
N LYS A 251 4.98 -0.59 -16.70
CA LYS A 251 4.86 -0.33 -18.15
C LYS A 251 4.78 1.16 -18.41
N GLY A 252 5.69 1.68 -19.23
CA GLY A 252 5.85 3.11 -19.53
C GLY A 252 5.27 3.53 -20.87
N LEU A 253 4.91 4.81 -20.95
CA LEU A 253 4.48 5.45 -22.19
C LEU A 253 5.01 6.88 -22.25
N PHE A 254 5.67 7.25 -23.36
CA PHE A 254 6.06 8.62 -23.63
C PHE A 254 4.83 9.49 -23.93
N VAL A 255 4.68 10.58 -23.17
CA VAL A 255 3.65 11.60 -23.40
C VAL A 255 4.32 12.95 -23.61
N ARG A 256 4.47 13.35 -24.87
CA ARG A 256 5.18 14.58 -25.23
C ARG A 256 4.59 15.80 -24.53
N GLY A 257 5.44 16.60 -23.89
CA GLY A 257 5.05 17.81 -23.16
C GLY A 257 4.61 17.56 -21.71
N HIS A 258 4.58 16.29 -21.27
CA HIS A 258 4.18 15.88 -19.93
C HIS A 258 5.19 14.91 -19.29
N MET A 259 6.46 15.06 -19.65
CA MET A 259 7.57 14.26 -19.13
C MET A 259 8.62 15.16 -18.49
N TRP A 260 9.32 14.62 -17.52
CA TRP A 260 10.46 15.28 -16.90
C TRP A 260 11.55 15.55 -17.95
N PRO A 261 12.24 16.72 -17.96
CA PRO A 261 13.19 17.10 -18.99
C PRO A 261 14.56 16.42 -18.84
N VAL A 262 14.56 15.10 -18.69
CA VAL A 262 15.73 14.22 -18.57
C VAL A 262 15.52 12.98 -19.41
N ARG A 263 16.50 12.06 -19.42
CA ARG A 263 16.26 10.73 -20.00
C ARG A 263 15.17 10.02 -19.21
N ASN A 264 14.10 9.65 -19.89
CA ASN A 264 12.97 8.94 -19.30
C ASN A 264 13.05 7.46 -19.67
N ASP A 265 12.65 6.59 -18.72
CA ASP A 265 12.60 5.14 -18.88
C ASP A 265 11.46 4.50 -18.06
N ALA A 266 11.32 3.19 -18.25
CA ALA A 266 10.43 2.32 -17.49
C ALA A 266 10.96 0.88 -17.66
N TYR A 267 10.41 -0.07 -16.93
CA TYR A 267 10.79 -1.48 -17.07
C TYR A 267 10.50 -2.03 -18.47
N GLU A 268 9.42 -1.56 -19.11
CA GLU A 268 9.12 -1.83 -20.52
C GLU A 268 8.32 -0.68 -21.10
N MET A 269 8.68 -0.24 -22.32
CA MET A 269 8.03 0.88 -23.00
C MET A 269 6.95 0.41 -23.96
N MET A 270 5.76 0.99 -23.85
CA MET A 270 4.62 0.73 -24.72
C MET A 270 4.53 1.74 -25.87
N LEU A 271 3.98 1.30 -27.01
CA LEU A 271 3.91 2.11 -28.23
C LEU A 271 2.88 3.24 -28.14
N ASN A 272 1.77 3.00 -27.47
CA ASN A 272 0.67 3.96 -27.36
C ASN A 272 -0.27 3.57 -26.19
N ARG A 273 -1.27 4.43 -25.94
CA ARG A 273 -2.25 4.27 -24.87
C ARG A 273 -3.04 2.96 -24.94
N GLU A 274 -3.41 2.54 -26.16
CA GLU A 274 -4.20 1.32 -26.37
C GLU A 274 -3.37 0.07 -26.00
N VAL A 275 -2.15 -0.03 -26.52
CA VAL A 275 -1.22 -1.14 -26.21
C VAL A 275 -0.91 -1.17 -24.71
N LEU A 276 -0.69 -0.02 -24.06
CA LEU A 276 -0.47 0.05 -22.63
C LEU A 276 -1.67 -0.49 -21.84
N THR A 277 -2.88 -0.07 -22.22
CA THR A 277 -4.12 -0.51 -21.56
C THR A 277 -4.36 -2.00 -21.75
N ASP A 278 -4.22 -2.52 -22.98
CA ASP A 278 -4.46 -3.91 -23.28
C ASP A 278 -3.39 -4.82 -22.64
N THR A 279 -2.15 -4.36 -22.53
CA THR A 279 -1.10 -5.03 -21.75
C THR A 279 -1.48 -5.12 -20.28
N TYR A 280 -1.98 -4.05 -19.68
CA TYR A 280 -2.48 -4.06 -18.30
C TYR A 280 -3.61 -5.11 -18.13
N VAL A 281 -4.60 -5.10 -19.00
CA VAL A 281 -5.73 -6.06 -18.96
C VAL A 281 -5.23 -7.51 -19.06
N LEU A 282 -4.27 -7.77 -19.95
CA LEU A 282 -3.65 -9.11 -20.08
C LEU A 282 -2.96 -9.53 -18.78
N MET A 283 -2.16 -8.65 -18.18
CA MET A 283 -1.48 -8.94 -16.91
C MET A 283 -2.47 -9.28 -15.79
N LEU A 284 -3.60 -8.57 -15.69
CA LEU A 284 -4.64 -8.85 -14.70
C LEU A 284 -5.35 -10.20 -14.96
N THR A 285 -5.52 -10.58 -16.23
CA THR A 285 -6.04 -11.90 -16.60
C THR A 285 -5.07 -13.01 -16.18
N GLU A 286 -3.76 -12.78 -16.33
CA GLU A 286 -2.74 -13.70 -15.83
C GLU A 286 -2.73 -13.77 -14.28
N LEU A 287 -2.91 -12.62 -13.60
CA LEU A 287 -3.03 -12.58 -12.14
C LEU A 287 -4.22 -13.40 -11.62
N GLU A 288 -5.35 -13.40 -12.31
CA GLU A 288 -6.51 -14.21 -11.93
C GLU A 288 -6.15 -15.70 -11.84
N GLN A 289 -5.33 -16.20 -12.76
CA GLN A 289 -4.82 -17.58 -12.70
C GLN A 289 -3.90 -17.79 -11.49
N MET A 290 -3.05 -16.80 -11.17
CA MET A 290 -2.17 -16.86 -9.99
C MET A 290 -2.96 -16.89 -8.68
N ILE A 291 -4.06 -16.16 -8.61
CA ILE A 291 -4.97 -16.14 -7.45
C ILE A 291 -5.64 -17.51 -7.27
N ASN A 292 -6.21 -18.04 -8.35
CA ASN A 292 -7.05 -19.24 -8.30
C ASN A 292 -6.24 -20.55 -8.14
N TYR A 293 -5.07 -20.63 -8.76
CA TYR A 293 -4.29 -21.88 -8.81
C TYR A 293 -3.01 -21.87 -8.00
N PHE A 294 -2.49 -20.68 -7.66
CA PHE A 294 -1.17 -20.57 -7.02
C PHE A 294 -1.21 -19.82 -5.68
N GLY A 295 -2.39 -19.37 -5.24
CA GLY A 295 -2.58 -18.83 -3.91
C GLY A 295 -2.15 -17.38 -3.73
N LEU A 296 -1.94 -16.60 -4.82
CA LEU A 296 -1.63 -15.18 -4.72
C LEU A 296 -2.77 -14.42 -4.04
N SER A 297 -2.44 -13.57 -3.06
CA SER A 297 -3.42 -12.87 -2.22
C SER A 297 -3.44 -11.35 -2.45
N THR A 298 -2.36 -10.79 -2.99
CA THR A 298 -2.22 -9.34 -3.19
C THR A 298 -1.33 -9.05 -4.40
N ALA A 299 -1.60 -7.93 -5.10
CA ALA A 299 -0.74 -7.42 -6.15
C ALA A 299 -0.80 -5.88 -6.21
N ILE A 300 0.38 -5.23 -6.30
CA ILE A 300 0.51 -3.76 -6.36
C ILE A 300 1.15 -3.37 -7.69
N TYR A 301 0.39 -2.62 -8.51
CA TYR A 301 0.88 -2.14 -9.80
C TYR A 301 1.76 -0.89 -9.64
N THR A 302 2.89 -0.87 -10.30
CA THR A 302 3.82 0.25 -10.37
C THR A 302 3.58 1.07 -11.64
N GLN A 303 3.00 2.31 -11.59
CA GLN A 303 2.64 3.03 -10.37
C GLN A 303 1.51 4.04 -10.61
N THR A 304 1.16 4.87 -9.61
CA THR A 304 0.06 5.85 -9.69
C THR A 304 0.36 6.96 -10.69
N THR A 305 1.49 7.64 -10.54
CA THR A 305 1.93 8.73 -11.41
C THR A 305 3.32 8.46 -11.91
N ASP A 306 3.70 9.07 -13.04
CA ASP A 306 5.12 9.18 -13.38
C ASP A 306 5.84 9.91 -12.24
N VAL A 307 7.09 9.51 -11.99
CA VAL A 307 7.95 10.13 -10.98
C VAL A 307 9.29 10.44 -11.61
N GLU A 308 9.56 11.73 -11.82
CA GLU A 308 10.77 12.23 -12.48
C GLU A 308 11.02 11.51 -13.81
N HIS A 309 12.07 10.68 -13.92
CA HIS A 309 12.43 9.97 -15.13
C HIS A 309 11.65 8.65 -15.33
N GLU A 310 11.06 8.09 -14.28
CA GLU A 310 10.22 6.90 -14.38
C GLU A 310 8.84 7.25 -14.96
N ILE A 311 8.59 6.82 -16.19
CA ILE A 311 7.34 7.11 -16.91
C ILE A 311 6.40 5.91 -17.00
N ASN A 312 6.19 5.23 -15.89
CA ASN A 312 5.35 4.02 -15.73
C ASN A 312 4.07 4.25 -14.92
N GLY A 313 3.69 5.50 -14.66
CA GLY A 313 2.45 5.84 -13.97
C GLY A 313 1.19 5.59 -14.82
N LEU A 314 0.04 5.46 -14.17
CA LEU A 314 -1.27 5.51 -14.82
C LEU A 314 -1.53 6.88 -15.42
N VAL A 315 -1.00 7.93 -14.80
CA VAL A 315 -1.08 9.32 -15.27
C VAL A 315 0.32 9.93 -15.32
N THR A 316 0.45 10.99 -16.10
CA THR A 316 1.69 11.77 -16.17
C THR A 316 2.05 12.42 -14.84
N TYR A 317 3.34 12.79 -14.62
CA TYR A 317 3.82 13.37 -13.35
C TYR A 317 3.03 14.62 -12.92
N ASP A 318 2.52 15.39 -13.87
CA ASP A 318 1.70 16.58 -13.66
C ASP A 318 0.20 16.28 -13.52
N ARG A 319 -0.21 14.99 -13.55
CA ARG A 319 -1.59 14.47 -13.46
C ARG A 319 -2.54 15.00 -14.54
N LYS A 320 -2.03 15.53 -15.66
CA LYS A 320 -2.85 16.12 -16.73
C LYS A 320 -3.31 15.11 -17.77
N VAL A 321 -2.58 13.99 -17.94
CA VAL A 321 -2.89 12.99 -18.96
C VAL A 321 -3.02 11.62 -18.34
N GLU A 322 -4.18 11.01 -18.51
CA GLU A 322 -4.44 9.60 -18.21
C GLU A 322 -3.84 8.74 -19.33
N LYS A 323 -2.86 7.92 -19.00
CA LYS A 323 -2.08 7.13 -19.96
C LYS A 323 -2.74 5.80 -20.32
N MET A 324 -3.75 5.39 -19.53
CA MET A 324 -4.57 4.20 -19.78
C MET A 324 -6.04 4.55 -19.92
N ASP A 325 -6.83 3.65 -20.49
CA ASP A 325 -8.28 3.70 -20.44
C ASP A 325 -8.76 3.24 -19.06
N LEU A 326 -9.11 4.19 -18.18
CA LEU A 326 -9.45 3.91 -16.80
C LEU A 326 -10.74 3.07 -16.65
N GLU A 327 -11.66 3.08 -17.62
CA GLU A 327 -12.86 2.23 -17.57
C GLU A 327 -12.49 0.75 -17.81
N LYS A 328 -11.58 0.48 -18.76
CA LYS A 328 -11.05 -0.88 -18.97
C LYS A 328 -10.26 -1.35 -17.74
N VAL A 329 -9.40 -0.48 -17.18
CA VAL A 329 -8.63 -0.76 -15.96
C VAL A 329 -9.57 -1.08 -14.81
N LYS A 330 -10.59 -0.25 -14.57
CA LYS A 330 -11.60 -0.45 -13.54
C LYS A 330 -12.33 -1.79 -13.70
N TYR A 331 -12.75 -2.08 -14.91
CA TYR A 331 -13.48 -3.31 -15.21
C TYR A 331 -12.66 -4.54 -14.81
N ILE A 332 -11.42 -4.64 -15.29
CA ILE A 332 -10.58 -5.82 -15.00
C ILE A 332 -10.18 -5.91 -13.53
N ASN A 333 -9.90 -4.79 -12.85
CA ASN A 333 -9.63 -4.76 -11.41
C ASN A 333 -10.82 -5.32 -10.61
N GLN A 334 -12.04 -4.92 -10.98
CA GLN A 334 -13.26 -5.40 -10.34
C GLN A 334 -13.49 -6.89 -10.59
N GLU A 335 -13.19 -7.40 -11.79
CA GLU A 335 -13.30 -8.84 -12.08
C GLU A 335 -12.30 -9.64 -11.24
N VAL A 336 -11.07 -9.20 -11.11
CA VAL A 336 -10.05 -9.83 -10.25
C VAL A 336 -10.48 -9.85 -8.78
N ILE A 337 -11.04 -8.75 -8.26
CA ILE A 337 -11.58 -8.70 -6.89
C ILE A 337 -12.76 -9.66 -6.73
N LYS A 338 -13.65 -9.73 -7.72
CA LYS A 338 -14.84 -10.61 -7.69
C LYS A 338 -14.50 -12.08 -7.78
N CYS A 339 -13.42 -12.47 -8.47
CA CYS A 339 -13.06 -13.88 -8.62
C CYS A 339 -12.82 -14.56 -7.27
N THR A 340 -12.45 -13.81 -6.25
CA THR A 340 -12.23 -14.31 -4.89
C THR A 340 -13.51 -14.37 -4.03
N ARG A 341 -14.61 -13.77 -4.48
CA ARG A 341 -15.89 -13.73 -3.77
C ARG A 341 -16.93 -14.74 -4.32
N LYS A 342 -16.58 -15.44 -5.41
CA LYS A 342 -17.54 -16.32 -6.14
C LYS A 342 -17.63 -17.76 -5.63
N LYS A 343 -17.11 -18.05 -4.44
CA LYS A 343 -17.16 -19.42 -3.90
C LYS A 343 -17.98 -19.51 -2.62
#